data_3a37f59e10e1029340cdf54531f89c97
#
_entry.id   3a37f59e10e1029340cdf54531f89c97
#
_cell.length_a   1.000
_cell.length_b   1.000
_cell.length_c   1.000
_cell.angle_alpha   90.00
_cell.angle_beta   90.00
_cell.angle_gamma   90.00
#
_symmetry.space_group_name_H-M   'P 1'
#
loop_
_entity.id
_entity.type
_entity.pdbx_description
1 polymer ?
#
loop_
_entity_poly.entity_id
_entity_poly.type
_entity_poly.pdbx_seq_one_letter_code
_entity_poly.pdbx_strand_id
1 'polypeptide(L)'
;MEQVCCAGIRIRIRIRIRIRIRIGIGTRTRKEASSMYKNCIKRLLDILLSLTGIILLSWLYLILFILVRVKLGSPVLFRQQRPGKNEKIFTLYKFRTMTDARDENGNPLPDEVRLTAFGKMLRSTSLDELPELFNILKGDMSLIGPRPLLVKYLPLYNEEQKHRHDVRPGLTGLAQVNGRNAISWEKKFEYDVEYVRNLSFLLDCRILLQTVKAVFKREGISSATDATMEAFKGTPEK
;
A
#
# COMPACT_ATOMS: atom_id res chain seq x y z
N MET A 1 24.98 -46.17 41.83
CA MET A 1 23.81 -45.72 41.03
C MET A 1 23.59 -44.22 41.02
N GLU A 2 24.03 -43.46 42.03
CA GLU A 2 23.81 -41.98 42.11
C GLU A 2 24.61 -41.14 41.09
N GLN A 3 25.83 -41.55 40.75
CA GLN A 3 26.68 -40.74 39.82
C GLN A 3 26.18 -40.66 38.40
N VAL A 4 25.43 -41.65 37.91
CA VAL A 4 24.88 -41.69 36.54
C VAL A 4 23.64 -40.76 36.43
N CYS A 5 22.88 -40.58 37.50
CA CYS A 5 21.70 -39.73 37.53
C CYS A 5 22.08 -38.24 37.49
N CYS A 6 23.12 -37.82 38.18
CA CYS A 6 23.61 -36.43 38.17
C CYS A 6 24.23 -35.99 36.85
N ALA A 7 24.85 -36.91 36.06
CA ALA A 7 25.41 -36.60 34.76
C ALA A 7 24.30 -36.33 33.71
N GLY A 8 23.23 -37.11 33.73
CA GLY A 8 22.09 -36.93 32.82
C GLY A 8 21.33 -35.61 33.03
N ILE A 9 21.19 -35.19 34.31
CA ILE A 9 20.54 -33.92 34.68
C ILE A 9 21.41 -32.72 34.19
N ARG A 10 22.73 -32.75 34.43
CA ARG A 10 23.66 -31.71 33.96
C ARG A 10 23.69 -31.54 32.42
N ILE A 11 23.63 -32.64 31.70
CA ILE A 11 23.58 -32.59 30.25
C ILE A 11 22.26 -31.99 29.75
N ARG A 12 21.09 -32.37 30.28
CA ARG A 12 19.78 -31.79 29.94
C ARG A 12 19.71 -30.29 30.24
N ILE A 13 20.26 -29.85 31.38
CA ILE A 13 20.29 -28.43 31.73
C ILE A 13 21.19 -27.66 30.74
N ARG A 14 22.39 -28.16 30.40
CA ARG A 14 23.29 -27.52 29.42
C ARG A 14 22.66 -27.41 28.04
N ILE A 15 21.96 -28.44 27.60
CA ILE A 15 21.25 -28.42 26.31
C ILE A 15 20.11 -27.40 26.34
N ARG A 16 19.27 -27.36 27.39
CA ARG A 16 18.21 -26.36 27.52
C ARG A 16 18.73 -24.93 27.56
N ILE A 17 19.84 -24.68 28.28
CA ILE A 17 20.45 -23.35 28.33
C ILE A 17 21.02 -22.96 26.95
N ARG A 18 21.73 -23.85 26.24
CA ARG A 18 22.24 -23.58 24.89
C ARG A 18 21.11 -23.32 23.89
N ILE A 19 20.02 -24.06 23.95
CA ILE A 19 18.84 -23.82 23.10
C ILE A 19 18.21 -22.49 23.42
N ARG A 20 17.99 -22.14 24.70
CA ARG A 20 17.45 -20.83 25.11
C ARG A 20 18.34 -19.65 24.70
N ILE A 21 19.66 -19.77 24.84
CA ILE A 21 20.61 -18.74 24.41
C ILE A 21 20.58 -18.60 22.88
N ARG A 22 20.57 -19.69 22.12
CA ARG A 22 20.52 -19.68 20.66
C ARG A 22 19.20 -19.09 20.13
N ILE A 23 18.08 -19.42 20.75
CA ILE A 23 16.77 -18.83 20.45
C ILE A 23 16.75 -17.34 20.85
N GLY A 24 17.27 -16.97 22.03
CA GLY A 24 17.34 -15.59 22.49
C GLY A 24 18.23 -14.70 21.61
N ILE A 25 19.38 -15.19 21.17
CA ILE A 25 20.26 -14.47 20.24
C ILE A 25 19.59 -14.36 18.86
N GLY A 26 18.99 -15.44 18.35
CA GLY A 26 18.28 -15.41 17.06
C GLY A 26 17.08 -14.48 17.01
N THR A 27 16.32 -14.38 18.11
CA THR A 27 15.18 -13.45 18.19
C THR A 27 15.62 -12.00 18.35
N ARG A 28 16.72 -11.73 19.05
CA ARG A 28 17.27 -10.39 19.22
C ARG A 28 17.82 -9.85 17.90
N THR A 29 18.65 -10.62 17.20
CA THR A 29 19.18 -10.23 15.88
C THR A 29 18.09 -10.05 14.84
N ARG A 30 17.03 -10.87 14.86
CA ARG A 30 15.88 -10.74 13.98
C ARG A 30 15.06 -9.46 14.24
N LYS A 31 14.88 -9.09 15.51
CA LYS A 31 14.22 -7.83 15.91
C LYS A 31 15.05 -6.62 15.50
N GLU A 32 16.35 -6.65 15.71
CA GLU A 32 17.28 -5.58 15.32
C GLU A 32 17.31 -5.39 13.80
N ALA A 33 17.39 -6.47 13.00
CA ALA A 33 17.33 -6.44 11.55
C ALA A 33 15.97 -5.90 11.03
N SER A 34 14.86 -6.30 11.65
CA SER A 34 13.54 -5.77 11.31
C SER A 34 13.42 -4.27 11.62
N SER A 35 13.97 -3.82 12.75
CA SER A 35 13.99 -2.40 13.12
C SER A 35 14.83 -1.58 12.15
N MET A 36 16.02 -2.05 11.78
CA MET A 36 16.88 -1.38 10.80
C MET A 36 16.20 -1.29 9.42
N TYR A 37 15.51 -2.37 9.00
CA TYR A 37 14.73 -2.34 7.76
C TYR A 37 13.63 -1.27 7.80
N LYS A 38 12.79 -1.28 8.83
CA LYS A 38 11.67 -0.33 8.99
C LYS A 38 12.13 1.13 9.00
N ASN A 39 13.24 1.43 9.64
CA ASN A 39 13.65 2.80 9.92
C ASN A 39 14.55 3.40 8.83
N CYS A 40 15.35 2.58 8.13
CA CYS A 40 16.37 3.05 7.20
C CYS A 40 16.25 2.41 5.82
N ILE A 41 16.41 1.08 5.73
CA ILE A 41 16.59 0.38 4.47
C ILE A 41 15.37 0.53 3.57
N LYS A 42 14.16 0.38 4.13
CA LYS A 42 12.91 0.54 3.37
C LYS A 42 12.84 1.91 2.69
N ARG A 43 13.18 2.97 3.41
CA ARG A 43 13.15 4.33 2.84
C ARG A 43 14.19 4.52 1.74
N LEU A 44 15.39 3.97 1.91
CA LEU A 44 16.42 4.00 0.87
C LEU A 44 15.95 3.28 -0.39
N LEU A 45 15.37 2.09 -0.25
CA LEU A 45 14.80 1.34 -1.37
C LEU A 45 13.66 2.11 -2.05
N ASP A 46 12.75 2.73 -1.29
CA ASP A 46 11.69 3.58 -1.83
C ASP A 46 12.25 4.70 -2.71
N ILE A 47 13.29 5.40 -2.24
CA ILE A 47 13.94 6.48 -2.99
C ILE A 47 14.61 5.94 -4.26
N LEU A 48 15.44 4.90 -4.14
CA LEU A 48 16.19 4.35 -5.28
C LEU A 48 15.24 3.82 -6.35
N LEU A 49 14.24 3.02 -5.97
CA LEU A 49 13.32 2.41 -6.91
C LEU A 49 12.37 3.45 -7.54
N SER A 50 11.88 4.43 -6.77
CA SER A 50 11.02 5.48 -7.33
C SER A 50 11.80 6.40 -8.28
N LEU A 51 13.02 6.79 -7.93
CA LEU A 51 13.88 7.60 -8.79
C LEU A 51 14.21 6.87 -10.09
N THR A 52 14.63 5.61 -9.99
CA THR A 52 14.89 4.75 -11.16
C THR A 52 13.63 4.62 -12.02
N GLY A 53 12.47 4.38 -11.43
CA GLY A 53 11.19 4.29 -12.14
C GLY A 53 10.85 5.60 -12.87
N ILE A 54 11.03 6.76 -12.23
CA ILE A 54 10.79 8.07 -12.85
C ILE A 54 11.71 8.28 -14.05
N ILE A 55 13.01 7.98 -13.92
CA ILE A 55 13.99 8.16 -15.00
C ILE A 55 13.68 7.22 -16.18
N LEU A 56 13.51 5.94 -15.91
CA LEU A 56 13.27 4.93 -16.95
C LEU A 56 11.96 5.14 -17.69
N LEU A 57 10.92 5.63 -16.99
CA LEU A 57 9.59 5.88 -17.55
C LEU A 57 9.37 7.34 -17.98
N SER A 58 10.40 8.18 -17.98
CA SER A 58 10.28 9.62 -18.31
C SER A 58 9.63 9.88 -19.67
N TRP A 59 9.98 9.10 -20.69
CA TRP A 59 9.35 9.15 -22.00
C TRP A 59 7.85 8.78 -21.96
N LEU A 60 7.47 7.81 -21.12
CA LEU A 60 6.08 7.41 -20.95
C LEU A 60 5.29 8.50 -20.21
N TYR A 61 5.87 9.16 -19.21
CA TYR A 61 5.25 10.34 -18.57
C TYR A 61 4.91 11.43 -19.60
N LEU A 62 5.83 11.74 -20.52
CA LEU A 62 5.60 12.72 -21.56
C LEU A 62 4.44 12.32 -22.49
N ILE A 63 4.44 11.07 -22.96
CA ILE A 63 3.36 10.54 -23.80
C ILE A 63 2.01 10.61 -23.07
N LEU A 64 1.95 10.13 -21.82
CA LEU A 64 0.72 10.14 -21.04
C LEU A 64 0.25 11.57 -20.76
N PHE A 65 1.16 12.49 -20.48
CA PHE A 65 0.84 13.91 -20.29
C PHE A 65 0.14 14.48 -21.53
N ILE A 66 0.68 14.25 -22.73
CA ILE A 66 0.11 14.72 -23.99
C ILE A 66 -1.25 14.04 -24.25
N LEU A 67 -1.33 12.72 -24.08
CA LEU A 67 -2.58 11.97 -24.32
C LEU A 67 -3.70 12.40 -23.36
N VAL A 68 -3.41 12.56 -22.07
CA VAL A 68 -4.38 13.03 -21.09
C VAL A 68 -4.82 14.46 -21.43
N ARG A 69 -3.88 15.34 -21.80
CA ARG A 69 -4.19 16.71 -22.18
C ARG A 69 -5.13 16.79 -23.39
N VAL A 70 -4.88 15.97 -24.40
CA VAL A 70 -5.68 15.95 -25.65
C VAL A 70 -7.04 15.28 -25.43
N LYS A 71 -7.09 14.14 -24.73
CA LYS A 71 -8.32 13.33 -24.61
C LYS A 71 -9.23 13.73 -23.43
N LEU A 72 -8.69 14.28 -22.37
CA LEU A 72 -9.43 14.60 -21.12
C LEU A 72 -9.35 16.07 -20.72
N GLY A 73 -8.50 16.87 -21.39
CA GLY A 73 -8.39 18.29 -21.16
C GLY A 73 -7.44 18.66 -20.00
N SER A 74 -7.67 19.82 -19.40
CA SER A 74 -6.88 20.38 -18.27
C SER A 74 -7.69 20.37 -16.98
N PRO A 75 -7.03 20.22 -15.80
CA PRO A 75 -5.62 19.88 -15.58
C PRO A 75 -5.29 18.43 -15.88
N VAL A 76 -4.05 18.13 -16.30
CA VAL A 76 -3.59 16.76 -16.62
C VAL A 76 -3.46 15.90 -15.38
N LEU A 77 -3.02 16.52 -14.27
CA LEU A 77 -2.86 15.83 -12.99
C LEU A 77 -4.10 16.05 -12.11
N PHE A 78 -4.66 14.96 -11.66
CA PHE A 78 -5.62 14.92 -10.56
C PHE A 78 -4.88 15.02 -9.24
N ARG A 79 -5.39 15.84 -8.32
CA ARG A 79 -4.81 16.06 -6.99
C ARG A 79 -5.88 15.83 -5.94
N GLN A 80 -5.55 15.04 -4.92
CA GLN A 80 -6.48 14.75 -3.83
C GLN A 80 -5.74 14.64 -2.50
N GLN A 81 -6.31 15.24 -1.46
CA GLN A 81 -5.79 15.09 -0.10
C GLN A 81 -6.04 13.70 0.44
N ARG A 82 -5.01 13.13 1.06
CA ARG A 82 -5.01 11.80 1.65
C ARG A 82 -4.27 11.81 2.98
N PRO A 83 -4.67 10.98 3.96
CA PRO A 83 -3.90 10.78 5.18
C PRO A 83 -2.70 9.89 4.90
N GLY A 84 -1.55 10.33 5.38
CA GLY A 84 -0.28 9.64 5.36
C GLY A 84 0.08 9.03 6.71
N LYS A 85 1.40 8.88 6.95
CA LYS A 85 1.90 8.39 8.25
C LYS A 85 1.50 9.36 9.36
N ASN A 86 1.07 8.79 10.50
CA ASN A 86 0.56 9.51 11.66
C ASN A 86 -0.57 10.49 11.28
N GLU A 87 -1.41 10.08 10.31
CA GLU A 87 -2.56 10.84 9.81
C GLU A 87 -2.21 12.20 9.16
N LYS A 88 -0.92 12.49 8.96
CA LYS A 88 -0.47 13.73 8.31
C LYS A 88 -1.00 13.80 6.88
N ILE A 89 -1.80 14.83 6.60
CA ILE A 89 -2.41 15.01 5.28
C ILE A 89 -1.35 15.41 4.25
N PHE A 90 -1.38 14.73 3.09
CA PHE A 90 -0.56 15.05 1.93
C PHE A 90 -1.40 15.10 0.65
N THR A 91 -0.86 15.67 -0.41
CA THR A 91 -1.50 15.72 -1.73
C THR A 91 -1.03 14.57 -2.59
N LEU A 92 -1.94 13.65 -2.92
CA LEU A 92 -1.74 12.54 -3.85
C LEU A 92 -1.82 13.05 -5.28
N TYR A 93 -0.90 12.62 -6.15
CA TYR A 93 -0.86 12.96 -7.57
C TYR A 93 -1.17 11.76 -8.44
N LYS A 94 -2.12 11.91 -9.36
CA LYS A 94 -2.45 10.89 -10.38
C LYS A 94 -2.62 11.56 -11.74
N PHE A 95 -2.53 10.80 -12.83
CA PHE A 95 -3.08 11.28 -14.08
C PHE A 95 -4.61 11.31 -14.01
N ARG A 96 -5.21 12.33 -14.62
CA ARG A 96 -6.66 12.43 -14.77
C ARG A 96 -7.17 11.26 -15.61
N THR A 97 -8.27 10.64 -15.18
CA THR A 97 -8.94 9.53 -15.87
C THR A 97 -10.38 9.83 -16.27
N MET A 98 -10.92 10.95 -15.78
CA MET A 98 -12.29 11.39 -16.00
C MET A 98 -12.31 12.76 -16.64
N THR A 99 -13.35 13.06 -17.41
CA THR A 99 -13.64 14.39 -17.93
C THR A 99 -14.21 15.30 -16.85
N ASP A 100 -14.33 16.58 -17.12
CA ASP A 100 -14.94 17.58 -16.24
C ASP A 100 -16.38 17.89 -16.68
N ALA A 101 -17.05 16.92 -17.30
CA ALA A 101 -18.41 17.07 -17.77
C ALA A 101 -19.38 17.36 -16.62
N ARG A 102 -20.24 18.35 -16.81
CA ARG A 102 -21.20 18.86 -15.82
C ARG A 102 -22.60 18.92 -16.42
N ASP A 103 -23.59 18.92 -15.54
CA ASP A 103 -24.98 19.19 -15.89
C ASP A 103 -25.23 20.70 -16.12
N GLU A 104 -26.46 21.05 -16.48
CA GLU A 104 -26.89 22.43 -16.69
C GLU A 104 -26.80 23.31 -15.41
N ASN A 105 -26.79 22.67 -14.23
CA ASN A 105 -26.65 23.35 -12.94
C ASN A 105 -25.18 23.47 -12.48
N GLY A 106 -24.23 23.00 -13.29
CA GLY A 106 -22.81 23.03 -12.97
C GLY A 106 -22.33 21.91 -12.06
N ASN A 107 -23.19 20.93 -11.71
CA ASN A 107 -22.78 19.76 -10.92
C ASN A 107 -22.04 18.75 -11.79
N PRO A 108 -21.03 18.04 -11.25
CA PRO A 108 -20.38 16.96 -11.99
C PRO A 108 -21.38 15.88 -12.40
N LEU A 109 -21.33 15.45 -13.67
CA LEU A 109 -22.09 14.29 -14.12
C LEU A 109 -21.63 13.01 -13.37
N PRO A 110 -22.46 11.93 -13.35
CA PRO A 110 -22.10 10.65 -12.76
C PRO A 110 -20.76 10.12 -13.28
N ASP A 111 -20.03 9.40 -12.42
CA ASP A 111 -18.69 8.90 -12.71
C ASP A 111 -18.66 7.99 -13.96
N GLU A 112 -19.73 7.23 -14.23
CA GLU A 112 -19.87 6.37 -15.40
C GLU A 112 -19.83 7.16 -16.71
N VAL A 113 -20.42 8.36 -16.72
CA VAL A 113 -20.42 9.27 -17.88
C VAL A 113 -19.07 9.97 -18.05
N ARG A 114 -18.45 10.36 -16.96
CA ARG A 114 -17.17 11.08 -16.93
C ARG A 114 -15.99 10.16 -17.23
N LEU A 115 -16.09 8.87 -16.88
CA LEU A 115 -15.04 7.88 -17.06
C LEU A 115 -15.00 7.34 -18.49
N THR A 116 -14.19 7.96 -19.33
CA THR A 116 -14.04 7.60 -20.75
C THR A 116 -13.37 6.22 -20.94
N ALA A 117 -13.46 5.64 -22.15
CA ALA A 117 -12.75 4.41 -22.50
C ALA A 117 -11.22 4.55 -22.28
N PHE A 118 -10.65 5.71 -22.61
CA PHE A 118 -9.25 6.02 -22.33
C PHE A 118 -8.94 6.04 -20.82
N GLY A 119 -9.80 6.66 -20.03
CA GLY A 119 -9.66 6.66 -18.57
C GLY A 119 -9.76 5.25 -17.96
N LYS A 120 -10.68 4.41 -18.49
CA LYS A 120 -10.78 2.99 -18.09
C LYS A 120 -9.49 2.24 -18.42
N MET A 121 -8.90 2.46 -19.60
CA MET A 121 -7.62 1.87 -19.97
C MET A 121 -6.48 2.30 -19.02
N LEU A 122 -6.36 3.58 -18.69
CA LEU A 122 -5.37 4.07 -17.72
C LEU A 122 -5.50 3.39 -16.36
N ARG A 123 -6.73 3.27 -15.82
CA ARG A 123 -6.99 2.60 -14.54
C ARG A 123 -6.70 1.10 -14.60
N SER A 124 -7.07 0.44 -15.70
CA SER A 124 -6.85 -1.01 -15.85
C SER A 124 -5.38 -1.39 -15.94
N THR A 125 -4.55 -0.48 -16.42
CA THR A 125 -3.08 -0.64 -16.51
C THR A 125 -2.34 -0.01 -15.33
N SER A 126 -3.06 0.66 -14.40
CA SER A 126 -2.48 1.44 -13.30
C SER A 126 -1.52 2.56 -13.76
N LEU A 127 -1.58 2.97 -15.04
CA LEU A 127 -0.75 4.05 -15.57
C LEU A 127 -1.13 5.42 -14.99
N ASP A 128 -2.36 5.56 -14.52
CA ASP A 128 -2.82 6.77 -13.82
C ASP A 128 -2.09 6.98 -12.48
N GLU A 129 -1.55 5.93 -11.87
CA GLU A 129 -0.85 5.98 -10.57
C GLU A 129 0.65 6.30 -10.70
N LEU A 130 1.22 6.36 -11.90
CA LEU A 130 2.64 6.68 -12.10
C LEU A 130 3.08 7.97 -11.39
N PRO A 131 2.31 9.08 -11.36
CA PRO A 131 2.70 10.29 -10.63
C PRO A 131 2.85 10.09 -9.11
N GLU A 132 2.31 9.00 -8.53
CA GLU A 132 2.53 8.69 -7.11
C GLU A 132 4.01 8.37 -6.81
N LEU A 133 4.82 8.00 -7.81
CA LEU A 133 6.27 7.84 -7.62
C LEU A 133 6.94 9.14 -7.13
N PHE A 134 6.43 10.31 -7.50
CA PHE A 134 6.88 11.58 -6.94
C PHE A 134 6.48 11.75 -5.46
N ASN A 135 5.29 11.26 -5.04
CA ASN A 135 4.93 11.22 -3.63
C ASN A 135 5.84 10.29 -2.83
N ILE A 136 6.25 9.16 -3.42
CA ILE A 136 7.19 8.24 -2.79
C ILE A 136 8.57 8.90 -2.67
N LEU A 137 9.07 9.49 -3.74
CA LEU A 137 10.37 10.19 -3.73
C LEU A 137 10.40 11.31 -2.71
N LYS A 138 9.33 12.08 -2.59
CA LYS A 138 9.16 13.16 -1.60
C LYS A 138 9.08 12.63 -0.16
N GLY A 139 8.59 11.43 0.05
CA GLY A 139 8.47 10.79 1.36
C GLY A 139 7.07 10.80 1.98
N ASP A 140 6.08 11.25 1.24
CA ASP A 140 4.68 11.18 1.65
C ASP A 140 4.17 9.72 1.63
N MET A 141 4.70 8.91 0.70
CA MET A 141 4.34 7.51 0.46
C MET A 141 5.55 6.58 0.48
N SER A 142 5.28 5.29 0.39
CA SER A 142 6.21 4.17 0.17
C SER A 142 5.75 3.37 -1.05
N LEU A 143 6.61 2.56 -1.64
CA LEU A 143 6.19 1.60 -2.67
C LEU A 143 5.17 0.61 -2.12
N ILE A 144 5.40 0.12 -0.89
CA ILE A 144 4.59 -0.91 -0.25
C ILE A 144 4.09 -0.41 1.10
N GLY A 145 2.77 -0.47 1.30
CA GLY A 145 2.10 -0.05 2.52
C GLY A 145 0.57 -0.08 2.38
N PRO A 146 -0.18 0.26 3.43
CA PRO A 146 -1.62 0.44 3.34
C PRO A 146 -2.01 1.50 2.30
N ARG A 147 -3.02 1.21 1.46
CA ARG A 147 -3.48 2.18 0.45
C ARG A 147 -4.01 3.46 1.09
N PRO A 148 -3.59 4.68 0.67
CA PRO A 148 -4.10 5.92 1.26
C PRO A 148 -5.59 6.10 0.91
N LEU A 149 -6.45 6.11 1.91
CA LEU A 149 -7.90 6.28 1.76
C LEU A 149 -8.31 7.75 1.86
N LEU A 150 -9.61 8.03 1.85
CA LEU A 150 -10.13 9.41 1.90
C LEU A 150 -9.98 10.00 3.30
N VAL A 151 -9.67 11.29 3.39
CA VAL A 151 -9.58 12.02 4.67
C VAL A 151 -10.86 11.90 5.49
N LYS A 152 -12.03 11.90 4.83
CA LYS A 152 -13.33 11.75 5.49
C LYS A 152 -13.53 10.43 6.24
N TYR A 153 -12.65 9.44 6.04
CA TYR A 153 -12.71 8.16 6.77
C TYR A 153 -11.96 8.17 8.10
N LEU A 154 -11.11 9.19 8.36
CA LEU A 154 -10.34 9.27 9.61
C LEU A 154 -11.22 9.16 10.88
N PRO A 155 -12.34 9.89 11.01
CA PRO A 155 -13.19 9.79 12.19
C PRO A 155 -13.97 8.47 12.30
N LEU A 156 -13.99 7.66 11.24
CA LEU A 156 -14.76 6.40 11.19
C LEU A 156 -13.92 5.18 11.59
N TYR A 157 -12.59 5.33 11.75
CA TYR A 157 -11.73 4.22 12.14
C TYR A 157 -11.85 3.94 13.64
N ASN A 158 -11.97 2.67 14.00
CA ASN A 158 -11.77 2.23 15.37
C ASN A 158 -10.27 2.23 15.74
N GLU A 159 -9.95 2.01 17.03
CA GLU A 159 -8.57 2.08 17.54
C GLU A 159 -7.63 1.09 16.81
N GLU A 160 -8.11 -0.11 16.47
CA GLU A 160 -7.33 -1.10 15.73
C GLU A 160 -7.03 -0.65 14.30
N GLN A 161 -8.02 -0.10 13.61
CA GLN A 161 -7.90 0.34 12.22
C GLN A 161 -6.99 1.56 12.06
N LYS A 162 -6.88 2.43 13.07
CA LYS A 162 -5.97 3.58 13.09
C LYS A 162 -4.50 3.18 12.95
N HIS A 163 -4.11 1.99 13.40
CA HIS A 163 -2.75 1.48 13.25
C HIS A 163 -2.26 1.38 11.80
N ARG A 164 -3.17 1.41 10.82
CA ARG A 164 -2.78 1.52 9.42
C ARG A 164 -1.96 2.76 9.08
N HIS A 165 -2.05 3.80 9.90
CA HIS A 165 -1.32 5.06 9.77
C HIS A 165 0.03 5.08 10.51
N ASP A 166 0.44 4.01 11.19
CA ASP A 166 1.76 3.92 11.85
C ASP A 166 2.92 3.86 10.85
N VAL A 167 2.61 3.54 9.60
CA VAL A 167 3.57 3.50 8.49
C VAL A 167 3.17 4.45 7.35
N ARG A 168 4.08 4.71 6.40
CA ARG A 168 3.72 5.44 5.18
C ARG A 168 2.73 4.63 4.35
N PRO A 169 1.71 5.26 3.76
CA PRO A 169 0.84 4.60 2.80
C PRO A 169 1.61 4.14 1.57
N GLY A 170 1.14 3.06 0.94
CA GLY A 170 1.80 2.43 -0.19
C GLY A 170 1.10 2.65 -1.52
N LEU A 171 1.89 2.62 -2.60
CA LEU A 171 1.39 2.48 -3.97
C LEU A 171 0.72 1.11 -4.14
N THR A 172 1.34 0.07 -3.62
CA THR A 172 0.76 -1.27 -3.46
C THR A 172 0.82 -1.72 -2.01
N GLY A 173 0.12 -2.81 -1.65
CA GLY A 173 0.07 -3.30 -0.27
C GLY A 173 -0.63 -4.64 -0.14
N LEU A 174 -0.65 -5.18 1.07
CA LEU A 174 -1.17 -6.51 1.35
C LEU A 174 -2.65 -6.64 0.97
N ALA A 175 -3.48 -5.65 1.27
CA ALA A 175 -4.90 -5.64 0.90
C ALA A 175 -5.09 -5.58 -0.64
N GLN A 176 -4.24 -4.81 -1.37
CA GLN A 176 -4.36 -4.71 -2.81
C GLN A 176 -4.04 -6.03 -3.52
N VAL A 177 -3.06 -6.80 -3.04
CA VAL A 177 -2.68 -8.07 -3.66
C VAL A 177 -3.59 -9.25 -3.26
N ASN A 178 -4.40 -9.07 -2.19
CA ASN A 178 -5.31 -10.10 -1.68
C ASN A 178 -6.80 -9.81 -1.96
N GLY A 179 -7.12 -9.09 -3.04
CA GLY A 179 -8.50 -8.95 -3.51
C GLY A 179 -8.92 -7.54 -3.88
N ARG A 180 -8.10 -6.49 -3.64
CA ARG A 180 -8.39 -5.10 -4.05
C ARG A 180 -9.80 -4.65 -3.63
N ASN A 181 -10.71 -4.50 -4.63
CA ASN A 181 -12.08 -4.05 -4.42
C ASN A 181 -13.08 -5.21 -4.21
N ALA A 182 -12.64 -6.46 -4.33
CA ALA A 182 -13.50 -7.64 -4.15
C ALA A 182 -13.64 -8.09 -2.68
N ILE A 183 -12.92 -7.47 -1.74
CA ILE A 183 -12.97 -7.79 -0.31
C ILE A 183 -13.67 -6.69 0.48
N SER A 184 -14.27 -7.04 1.63
CA SER A 184 -14.95 -6.10 2.51
C SER A 184 -14.00 -5.05 3.11
N TRP A 185 -14.53 -3.96 3.66
CA TRP A 185 -13.75 -2.93 4.35
C TRP A 185 -13.02 -3.49 5.56
N GLU A 186 -13.68 -4.35 6.36
CA GLU A 186 -13.09 -5.00 7.53
C GLU A 186 -11.87 -5.81 7.12
N LYS A 187 -12.00 -6.60 6.05
CA LYS A 187 -10.90 -7.44 5.57
C LYS A 187 -9.74 -6.63 5.03
N LYS A 188 -10.00 -5.48 4.40
CA LYS A 188 -8.95 -4.53 3.99
C LYS A 188 -8.18 -4.02 5.18
N PHE A 189 -8.88 -3.60 6.24
CA PHE A 189 -8.24 -3.07 7.44
C PHE A 189 -7.47 -4.16 8.21
N GLU A 190 -7.99 -5.40 8.25
CA GLU A 190 -7.23 -6.52 8.80
C GLU A 190 -5.88 -6.70 8.08
N TYR A 191 -5.87 -6.74 6.74
CA TYR A 191 -4.64 -6.83 5.96
C TYR A 191 -3.72 -5.62 6.15
N ASP A 192 -4.28 -4.42 6.26
CA ASP A 192 -3.49 -3.21 6.48
C ASP A 192 -2.78 -3.26 7.85
N VAL A 193 -3.48 -3.65 8.92
CA VAL A 193 -2.92 -3.79 10.27
C VAL A 193 -1.97 -4.99 10.34
N GLU A 194 -2.30 -6.11 9.71
CA GLU A 194 -1.41 -7.27 9.58
C GLU A 194 -0.07 -6.87 8.94
N TYR A 195 -0.11 -6.09 7.86
CA TYR A 195 1.09 -5.56 7.21
C TYR A 195 1.93 -4.72 8.18
N VAL A 196 1.31 -3.78 8.89
CA VAL A 196 2.01 -2.89 9.83
C VAL A 196 2.72 -3.68 10.92
N ARG A 197 2.05 -4.69 11.49
CA ARG A 197 2.60 -5.55 12.55
C ARG A 197 3.75 -6.43 12.06
N ASN A 198 3.63 -6.96 10.84
CA ASN A 198 4.57 -7.93 10.28
C ASN A 198 5.55 -7.33 9.26
N LEU A 199 5.63 -6.00 9.16
CA LEU A 199 6.47 -5.31 8.19
C LEU A 199 7.90 -5.84 8.23
N SER A 200 8.36 -6.35 7.11
CA SER A 200 9.70 -6.94 6.92
C SER A 200 10.09 -6.91 5.45
N PHE A 201 11.40 -6.99 5.17
CA PHE A 201 11.90 -7.05 3.80
C PHE A 201 11.30 -8.20 2.98
N LEU A 202 11.18 -9.39 3.56
CA LEU A 202 10.60 -10.56 2.87
C LEU A 202 9.12 -10.37 2.55
N LEU A 203 8.35 -9.74 3.45
CA LEU A 203 6.95 -9.44 3.20
C LEU A 203 6.81 -8.42 2.07
N ASP A 204 7.64 -7.39 2.06
CA ASP A 204 7.65 -6.39 0.99
C ASP A 204 8.02 -7.03 -0.36
N CYS A 205 9.03 -7.88 -0.43
CA CYS A 205 9.37 -8.62 -1.65
C CYS A 205 8.21 -9.50 -2.13
N ARG A 206 7.54 -10.21 -1.21
CA ARG A 206 6.38 -11.04 -1.55
C ARG A 206 5.23 -10.21 -2.14
N ILE A 207 4.89 -9.08 -1.51
CA ILE A 207 3.84 -8.17 -2.00
C ILE A 207 4.21 -7.62 -3.37
N LEU A 208 5.47 -7.22 -3.59
CA LEU A 208 5.93 -6.73 -4.88
C LEU A 208 5.77 -7.77 -5.99
N LEU A 209 6.20 -9.02 -5.76
CA LEU A 209 6.01 -10.12 -6.71
C LEU A 209 4.54 -10.40 -7.01
N GLN A 210 3.69 -10.39 -5.98
CA GLN A 210 2.24 -10.55 -6.16
C GLN A 210 1.63 -9.38 -6.92
N THR A 211 2.10 -8.15 -6.72
CA THR A 211 1.67 -6.96 -7.46
C THR A 211 1.97 -7.10 -8.94
N VAL A 212 3.21 -7.47 -9.29
CA VAL A 212 3.60 -7.72 -10.68
C VAL A 212 2.67 -8.76 -11.31
N LYS A 213 2.44 -9.89 -10.63
CA LYS A 213 1.53 -10.94 -11.10
C LYS A 213 0.09 -10.41 -11.29
N ALA A 214 -0.43 -9.63 -10.36
CA ALA A 214 -1.79 -9.08 -10.42
C ALA A 214 -1.96 -8.06 -11.56
N VAL A 215 -0.94 -7.24 -11.83
CA VAL A 215 -0.96 -6.29 -12.97
C VAL A 215 -1.01 -7.05 -14.30
N PHE A 216 -0.21 -8.12 -14.47
CA PHE A 216 -0.24 -8.93 -15.69
C PHE A 216 -1.56 -9.68 -15.87
N LYS A 217 -2.18 -10.17 -14.79
CA LYS A 217 -3.46 -10.89 -14.85
C LYS A 217 -4.68 -9.97 -15.00
N ARG A 218 -4.54 -8.67 -14.75
CA ARG A 218 -5.63 -7.67 -14.74
C ARG A 218 -6.78 -8.04 -13.81
N GLU A 219 -6.52 -8.76 -12.71
CA GLU A 219 -7.53 -9.21 -11.75
C GLU A 219 -7.95 -8.09 -10.78
N GLY A 220 -9.24 -8.04 -10.41
CA GLY A 220 -9.78 -7.21 -9.32
C GLY A 220 -9.80 -5.70 -9.57
N ILE A 221 -9.88 -5.26 -10.84
CA ILE A 221 -9.84 -3.84 -11.22
C ILE A 221 -11.18 -3.15 -10.97
N SER A 222 -12.29 -3.87 -11.10
CA SER A 222 -13.64 -3.36 -10.83
C SER A 222 -14.31 -4.17 -9.73
N SER A 223 -15.19 -3.55 -8.92
CA SER A 223 -16.20 -4.30 -8.18
C SER A 223 -17.17 -4.93 -9.17
N ALA A 224 -17.82 -6.03 -8.81
CA ALA A 224 -18.71 -6.76 -9.72
C ALA A 224 -19.89 -5.92 -10.24
N THR A 225 -20.18 -4.78 -9.62
CA THR A 225 -21.38 -3.96 -9.88
C THR A 225 -21.09 -2.49 -10.18
N ASP A 226 -19.94 -1.91 -9.75
CA ASP A 226 -19.71 -0.46 -9.85
C ASP A 226 -18.29 -0.09 -10.27
N ALA A 227 -18.14 1.04 -10.96
CA ALA A 227 -16.86 1.64 -11.32
C ALA A 227 -16.01 2.04 -10.10
N THR A 228 -16.63 2.18 -8.92
CA THR A 228 -16.03 2.53 -7.64
C THR A 228 -16.64 1.70 -6.52
N MET A 229 -15.81 1.30 -5.55
CA MET A 229 -16.28 0.59 -4.35
C MET A 229 -17.19 1.49 -3.51
N GLU A 230 -18.21 0.91 -2.86
CA GLU A 230 -19.04 1.63 -1.88
C GLU A 230 -18.20 2.37 -0.84
N ALA A 231 -18.69 3.55 -0.42
CA ALA A 231 -18.00 4.35 0.57
C ALA A 231 -17.99 3.64 1.94
N PHE A 232 -16.86 3.74 2.66
CA PHE A 232 -16.80 3.28 4.04
C PHE A 232 -17.71 4.15 4.94
N LYS A 233 -18.58 3.50 5.69
CA LYS A 233 -19.58 4.14 6.58
C LYS A 233 -19.27 3.95 8.06
N GLY A 234 -18.11 3.40 8.39
CA GLY A 234 -17.75 2.97 9.74
C GLY A 234 -17.99 1.48 9.95
N THR A 235 -17.30 0.91 10.94
CA THR A 235 -17.54 -0.47 11.38
C THR A 235 -18.66 -0.45 12.42
N PRO A 236 -19.75 -1.24 12.27
CA PRO A 236 -20.77 -1.34 13.30
C PRO A 236 -20.11 -1.75 14.63
N GLU A 237 -20.48 -1.07 15.71
CA GLU A 237 -20.14 -1.53 17.07
C GLU A 237 -20.78 -2.91 17.28
N LYS A 238 -19.96 -3.87 17.74
CA LYS A 238 -20.40 -5.22 18.07
C LYS A 238 -21.04 -5.23 19.45
#